data_e3e852dab4b97235e2b8cf50f0521739
#
_entry.id   e3e852dab4b97235e2b8cf50f0521739
#
_cell.length_a   1.000
_cell.length_b   1.000
_cell.length_c   1.000
_cell.angle_alpha   90.00
_cell.angle_beta   90.00
_cell.angle_gamma   90.00
#
_symmetry.space_group_name_H-M   'P 1'
#
loop_
_entity.id
_entity.type
_entity.pdbx_description
1 polymer ?
#
loop_
_entity_poly.entity_id
_entity_poly.type
_entity_poly.pdbx_seq_one_letter_code
_entity_poly.pdbx_strand_id
1 'polypeptide(L)'
;MGQKYNKMTGFLSVQTKILLRLQIKYRRIMSVLEVTPLATFDRPEVWGWMIQFGYLAIAMLLGNVLRTQVPFLRKSLLPSALLGGFLVLVLKSLTHNIAPTVPEIWRFNKPMMETITYHTLGLGFVALALKNNKIESKSSPMKVIETGTLTAATYVIQGIAGLLITIPMFYFGKKIFYAGGLLLPMGFGQGPGQALNFGTIYTGQAAQQGIAFSGADFGLSIAAMGFIVGSVIGVVFMNVLRRKGKLSAQKISEAQANTLEDYEGKNEIPDAESIDKLSVQICMVLFVYFLVFIFTNWIQGMDLGEFGTKTLKPMLWGFNFLLGTLFGIGFKWVLGRFRKAKLIEREYVNNYMLNRISGFCFDVMILAGTAAISFEELGKFVVPFLLVCGLGTIVTFFYIHKVAKHLYPNYQYESFFSMFGMLTGTASNGMILLREIDPKFETPAANNLVLQSLPAIALGFPVLLLMGYAPQSLRATWITFGILVAYLLVATLFLFRSKIFRRKQKKSAKE
;
A
#
# COMPACT_ATOMS: atom_id res chain seq x y z
N MET A 1 37.32 -17.19 59.18
CA MET A 1 35.90 -17.52 59.02
C MET A 1 35.06 -16.44 58.30
N GLY A 2 35.42 -15.17 58.37
CA GLY A 2 34.61 -14.06 57.73
C GLY A 2 34.54 -14.03 56.22
N GLN A 3 35.56 -14.46 55.47
CA GLN A 3 35.54 -14.45 53.99
C GLN A 3 34.68 -15.49 53.29
N LYS A 4 34.36 -16.61 53.99
CA LYS A 4 33.46 -17.62 53.48
C LYS A 4 31.97 -17.24 53.62
N TYR A 5 31.65 -16.43 54.63
CA TYR A 5 30.26 -15.95 54.85
C TYR A 5 29.86 -14.88 53.82
N ASN A 6 30.78 -13.98 53.45
CA ASN A 6 30.49 -12.92 52.43
C ASN A 6 30.34 -13.48 51.03
N LYS A 7 31.00 -14.57 50.66
CA LYS A 7 30.79 -15.25 49.35
C LYS A 7 29.47 -15.98 49.30
N MET A 8 29.01 -16.55 50.42
CA MET A 8 27.74 -17.28 50.47
C MET A 8 26.53 -16.34 50.43
N THR A 9 26.58 -15.19 51.07
CA THR A 9 25.52 -14.16 51.02
C THR A 9 25.44 -13.49 49.65
N GLY A 10 26.56 -13.29 48.94
CA GLY A 10 26.60 -12.78 47.57
C GLY A 10 26.00 -13.79 46.56
N PHE A 11 26.25 -15.09 46.75
CA PHE A 11 25.72 -16.15 45.88
C PHE A 11 24.21 -16.34 46.06
N LEU A 12 23.71 -16.25 47.29
CA LEU A 12 22.28 -16.29 47.61
C LEU A 12 21.54 -15.04 47.03
N SER A 13 22.16 -13.87 47.05
CA SER A 13 21.56 -12.65 46.48
C SER A 13 21.46 -12.72 44.96
N VAL A 14 22.42 -13.35 44.26
CA VAL A 14 22.40 -13.53 42.82
C VAL A 14 21.36 -14.59 42.42
N GLN A 15 21.28 -15.70 43.12
CA GLN A 15 20.25 -16.74 42.88
C GLN A 15 18.84 -16.19 43.12
N THR A 16 18.63 -15.41 44.17
CA THR A 16 17.33 -14.80 44.45
C THR A 16 16.94 -13.77 43.37
N LYS A 17 17.89 -12.98 42.86
CA LYS A 17 17.66 -12.08 41.75
C LYS A 17 17.36 -12.79 40.42
N ILE A 18 18.00 -13.93 40.17
CA ILE A 18 17.73 -14.78 39.00
C ILE A 18 16.36 -15.40 39.10
N LEU A 19 16.00 -15.99 40.27
CA LEU A 19 14.69 -16.55 40.53
C LEU A 19 13.58 -15.49 40.44
N LEU A 20 13.80 -14.28 40.95
CA LEU A 20 12.84 -13.21 40.87
C LEU A 20 12.64 -12.75 39.40
N ARG A 21 13.71 -12.65 38.62
CA ARG A 21 13.63 -12.36 37.19
C ARG A 21 12.93 -13.45 36.39
N LEU A 22 13.16 -14.72 36.73
CA LEU A 22 12.47 -15.87 36.14
C LEU A 22 10.98 -15.87 36.52
N GLN A 23 10.65 -15.58 37.77
CA GLN A 23 9.26 -15.47 38.21
C GLN A 23 8.53 -14.29 37.56
N ILE A 24 9.20 -13.12 37.41
CA ILE A 24 8.63 -11.97 36.69
C ILE A 24 8.44 -12.29 35.20
N LYS A 25 9.41 -12.97 34.59
CA LYS A 25 9.32 -13.41 33.20
C LYS A 25 8.25 -14.48 33.00
N TYR A 26 8.13 -15.42 33.96
CA TYR A 26 7.10 -16.44 33.96
C TYR A 26 5.71 -15.85 34.20
N ARG A 27 5.54 -14.94 35.17
CA ARG A 27 4.29 -14.17 35.34
C ARG A 27 3.91 -13.37 34.10
N ARG A 28 4.87 -12.74 33.41
CA ARG A 28 4.62 -12.01 32.19
C ARG A 28 4.25 -12.92 31.00
N ILE A 29 4.81 -14.13 30.95
CA ILE A 29 4.43 -15.17 29.97
C ILE A 29 3.07 -15.75 30.33
N MET A 30 2.80 -16.02 31.58
CA MET A 30 1.52 -16.55 32.05
C MET A 30 0.40 -15.53 31.99
N SER A 31 0.67 -14.22 32.20
CA SER A 31 -0.33 -13.17 31.99
C SER A 31 -0.68 -12.95 30.50
N VAL A 32 0.20 -13.36 29.58
CA VAL A 32 -0.10 -13.43 28.15
C VAL A 32 -0.84 -14.74 27.79
N LEU A 33 -0.68 -15.79 28.61
CA LEU A 33 -1.33 -17.10 28.45
C LEU A 33 -2.54 -17.33 29.39
N GLU A 34 -2.78 -16.44 30.36
CA GLU A 34 -4.05 -16.39 31.07
C GLU A 34 -5.14 -15.89 30.11
N VAL A 35 -5.52 -16.76 29.19
CA VAL A 35 -6.88 -16.78 28.69
C VAL A 35 -7.74 -17.08 29.91
N THR A 36 -8.09 -16.02 30.66
CA THR A 36 -9.16 -16.16 31.68
C THR A 36 -10.33 -16.75 30.91
N PRO A 37 -10.86 -17.93 31.32
CA PRO A 37 -11.99 -18.50 30.62
C PRO A 37 -13.08 -17.45 30.59
N LEU A 38 -13.49 -17.08 29.38
CA LEU A 38 -14.55 -16.10 29.15
C LEU A 38 -15.79 -16.66 29.82
N ALA A 39 -16.10 -16.20 31.04
CA ALA A 39 -17.25 -16.67 31.79
C ALA A 39 -18.56 -16.34 31.06
N THR A 40 -18.54 -15.26 30.22
CA THR A 40 -19.69 -14.79 29.43
C THR A 40 -19.20 -14.14 28.15
N PHE A 41 -20.00 -14.18 27.07
CA PHE A 41 -19.66 -13.60 25.76
C PHE A 41 -20.05 -12.12 25.61
N ASP A 42 -20.52 -11.45 26.66
CA ASP A 42 -20.94 -10.05 26.70
C ASP A 42 -19.80 -9.06 26.97
N ARG A 43 -18.57 -9.54 27.10
CA ARG A 43 -17.39 -8.74 27.43
C ARG A 43 -16.88 -7.90 26.26
N PRO A 44 -16.36 -6.68 26.53
CA PRO A 44 -15.76 -5.80 25.51
C PRO A 44 -14.64 -6.45 24.70
N GLU A 45 -13.85 -7.33 25.31
CA GLU A 45 -12.75 -8.05 24.67
C GLU A 45 -13.23 -8.97 23.55
N VAL A 46 -14.44 -9.52 23.71
CA VAL A 46 -15.06 -10.41 22.71
C VAL A 46 -15.61 -9.60 21.52
N TRP A 47 -16.32 -8.52 21.81
CA TRP A 47 -17.08 -7.78 20.79
C TRP A 47 -16.33 -6.59 20.17
N GLY A 48 -15.29 -6.08 20.82
CA GLY A 48 -14.60 -4.86 20.37
C GLY A 48 -14.17 -4.91 18.90
N TRP A 49 -13.57 -6.01 18.46
CA TRP A 49 -13.19 -6.21 17.05
C TRP A 49 -14.42 -6.27 16.13
N MET A 50 -15.44 -7.00 16.52
CA MET A 50 -16.66 -7.19 15.71
C MET A 50 -17.42 -5.88 15.53
N ILE A 51 -17.49 -5.05 16.58
CA ILE A 51 -18.11 -3.72 16.50
C ILE A 51 -17.37 -2.83 15.50
N GLN A 52 -16.04 -2.80 15.53
CA GLN A 52 -15.26 -2.01 14.60
C GLN A 52 -15.39 -2.53 13.15
N PHE A 53 -15.42 -3.85 12.95
CA PHE A 53 -15.75 -4.42 11.64
C PHE A 53 -17.17 -4.10 11.20
N GLY A 54 -18.13 -4.06 12.12
CA GLY A 54 -19.50 -3.60 11.88
C GLY A 54 -19.54 -2.15 11.37
N TYR A 55 -18.77 -1.25 11.97
CA TYR A 55 -18.65 0.13 11.49
C TYR A 55 -18.08 0.20 10.07
N LEU A 56 -17.04 -0.58 9.78
CA LEU A 56 -16.48 -0.64 8.44
C LEU A 56 -17.48 -1.21 7.43
N ALA A 57 -18.23 -2.25 7.79
CA ALA A 57 -19.24 -2.84 6.93
C ALA A 57 -20.38 -1.85 6.61
N ILE A 58 -20.92 -1.18 7.63
CA ILE A 58 -21.94 -0.13 7.45
C ILE A 58 -21.39 0.99 6.57
N ALA A 59 -20.17 1.47 6.84
CA ALA A 59 -19.55 2.54 6.07
C ALA A 59 -19.33 2.15 4.60
N MET A 60 -18.92 0.90 4.32
CA MET A 60 -18.78 0.39 2.95
C MET A 60 -20.13 0.36 2.22
N LEU A 61 -21.18 -0.13 2.87
CA LEU A 61 -22.53 -0.16 2.30
C LEU A 61 -23.06 1.24 2.02
N LEU A 62 -22.92 2.16 2.97
CA LEU A 62 -23.32 3.56 2.80
C LEU A 62 -22.50 4.26 1.72
N GLY A 63 -21.19 4.03 1.66
CA GLY A 63 -20.32 4.53 0.60
C GLY A 63 -20.76 4.05 -0.79
N ASN A 64 -21.21 2.80 -0.89
CA ASN A 64 -21.77 2.25 -2.12
C ASN A 64 -23.11 2.89 -2.50
N VAL A 65 -24.01 3.09 -1.53
CA VAL A 65 -25.28 3.80 -1.73
C VAL A 65 -25.01 5.24 -2.18
N LEU A 66 -24.12 5.98 -1.52
CA LEU A 66 -23.77 7.34 -1.93
C LEU A 66 -23.23 7.39 -3.37
N ARG A 67 -22.35 6.48 -3.73
CA ARG A 67 -21.80 6.41 -5.08
C ARG A 67 -22.87 6.15 -6.13
N THR A 68 -23.88 5.34 -5.83
CA THR A 68 -24.95 4.99 -6.78
C THR A 68 -26.02 6.07 -6.88
N GLN A 69 -26.42 6.69 -5.75
CA GLN A 69 -27.53 7.64 -5.69
C GLN A 69 -27.11 9.07 -6.02
N VAL A 70 -25.87 9.47 -5.73
CA VAL A 70 -25.40 10.85 -5.99
C VAL A 70 -24.75 10.92 -7.38
N PRO A 71 -25.38 11.60 -8.38
CA PRO A 71 -24.89 11.61 -9.77
C PRO A 71 -23.46 12.16 -9.92
N PHE A 72 -23.09 13.14 -9.09
CA PHE A 72 -21.71 13.69 -9.07
C PHE A 72 -20.71 12.64 -8.64
N LEU A 73 -20.97 11.90 -7.55
CA LEU A 73 -20.08 10.86 -7.02
C LEU A 73 -19.98 9.68 -7.99
N ARG A 74 -21.07 9.29 -8.63
CA ARG A 74 -21.08 8.26 -9.68
C ARG A 74 -20.19 8.63 -10.86
N LYS A 75 -20.25 9.90 -11.31
CA LYS A 75 -19.43 10.40 -12.43
C LYS A 75 -17.97 10.67 -12.04
N SER A 76 -17.66 10.86 -10.78
CA SER A 76 -16.30 11.14 -10.31
C SER A 76 -15.39 9.92 -10.29
N LEU A 77 -15.94 8.70 -10.40
CA LEU A 77 -15.23 7.42 -10.34
C LEU A 77 -14.50 7.16 -9.02
N LEU A 78 -14.88 7.86 -7.95
CA LEU A 78 -14.32 7.64 -6.61
C LEU A 78 -14.67 6.23 -6.10
N PRO A 79 -13.72 5.52 -5.45
CA PRO A 79 -14.01 4.23 -4.82
C PRO A 79 -15.06 4.35 -3.70
N SER A 80 -15.98 3.39 -3.62
CA SER A 80 -16.98 3.33 -2.53
C SER A 80 -16.32 3.22 -1.17
N ALA A 81 -15.20 2.50 -1.06
CA ALA A 81 -14.41 2.38 0.15
C ALA A 81 -13.89 3.73 0.66
N LEU A 82 -13.43 4.60 -0.25
CA LEU A 82 -12.99 5.96 0.11
C LEU A 82 -14.16 6.79 0.63
N LEU A 83 -15.32 6.74 -0.04
CA LEU A 83 -16.53 7.44 0.38
C LEU A 83 -17.00 6.97 1.75
N GLY A 84 -16.99 5.65 2.00
CA GLY A 84 -17.29 5.08 3.31
C GLY A 84 -16.31 5.53 4.39
N GLY A 85 -15.01 5.56 4.09
CA GLY A 85 -13.98 6.08 5.00
C GLY A 85 -14.19 7.56 5.36
N PHE A 86 -14.54 8.40 4.38
CA PHE A 86 -14.89 9.81 4.64
C PHE A 86 -16.15 9.95 5.48
N LEU A 87 -17.17 9.10 5.30
CA LEU A 87 -18.35 9.11 6.17
C LEU A 87 -17.97 8.86 7.62
N VAL A 88 -17.17 7.83 7.90
CA VAL A 88 -16.69 7.54 9.27
C VAL A 88 -15.86 8.70 9.81
N LEU A 89 -14.97 9.28 9.00
CA LEU A 89 -14.12 10.40 9.37
C LEU A 89 -14.95 11.64 9.77
N VAL A 90 -15.98 11.98 9.00
CA VAL A 90 -16.90 13.08 9.28
C VAL A 90 -17.72 12.80 10.53
N LEU A 91 -18.33 11.61 10.64
CA LEU A 91 -19.10 11.21 11.82
C LEU A 91 -18.27 11.25 13.09
N LYS A 92 -17.04 10.72 13.05
CA LYS A 92 -16.10 10.76 14.18
C LYS A 92 -15.79 12.21 14.60
N SER A 93 -15.59 13.10 13.64
CA SER A 93 -15.32 14.51 13.94
C SER A 93 -16.52 15.24 14.52
N LEU A 94 -17.73 14.99 14.00
CA LEU A 94 -18.96 15.57 14.53
C LEU A 94 -19.32 15.05 15.93
N THR A 95 -19.02 13.80 16.23
CA THR A 95 -19.30 13.16 17.51
C THR A 95 -18.16 13.28 18.52
N HIS A 96 -17.09 14.00 18.21
CA HIS A 96 -15.90 14.11 19.07
C HIS A 96 -16.25 14.58 20.49
N ASN A 97 -17.11 15.59 20.63
CA ASN A 97 -17.53 16.13 21.94
C ASN A 97 -18.46 15.20 22.71
N ILE A 98 -19.16 14.29 22.04
CA ILE A 98 -20.09 13.33 22.63
C ILE A 98 -19.36 12.01 22.93
N ALA A 99 -18.26 11.71 22.23
CA ALA A 99 -17.53 10.47 22.37
C ALA A 99 -17.14 10.10 23.82
N PRO A 100 -16.78 11.04 24.72
CA PRO A 100 -16.49 10.70 26.11
C PRO A 100 -17.67 10.13 26.89
N THR A 101 -18.90 10.46 26.50
CA THR A 101 -20.14 9.96 27.17
C THR A 101 -20.55 8.56 26.69
N VAL A 102 -20.00 8.10 25.56
CA VAL A 102 -20.28 6.80 24.98
C VAL A 102 -19.40 5.73 25.65
N PRO A 103 -19.92 4.55 26.02
CA PRO A 103 -19.10 3.45 26.53
C PRO A 103 -17.92 3.12 25.60
N GLU A 104 -16.77 2.78 26.18
CA GLU A 104 -15.51 2.59 25.44
C GLU A 104 -15.64 1.59 24.28
N ILE A 105 -16.39 0.50 24.49
CA ILE A 105 -16.64 -0.53 23.48
C ILE A 105 -17.26 0.01 22.17
N TRP A 106 -18.10 1.06 22.28
CA TRP A 106 -18.77 1.68 21.15
C TRP A 106 -17.96 2.84 20.54
N ARG A 107 -16.82 3.21 21.14
CA ARG A 107 -16.00 4.29 20.60
C ARG A 107 -15.24 3.81 19.36
N PHE A 108 -15.08 4.73 18.43
CA PHE A 108 -14.24 4.49 17.27
C PHE A 108 -12.77 4.33 17.71
N ASN A 109 -12.17 3.20 17.35
CA ASN A 109 -10.81 2.85 17.77
C ASN A 109 -9.84 3.09 16.60
N LYS A 110 -9.15 4.25 16.62
CA LYS A 110 -8.16 4.61 15.59
C LYS A 110 -7.01 3.59 15.48
N PRO A 111 -6.33 3.17 16.58
CA PRO A 111 -5.29 2.15 16.52
C PRO A 111 -5.74 0.84 15.85
N MET A 112 -6.99 0.45 16.05
CA MET A 112 -7.55 -0.75 15.41
C MET A 112 -7.74 -0.54 13.89
N MET A 113 -8.17 0.64 13.46
CA MET A 113 -8.28 0.97 12.03
C MET A 113 -6.90 0.95 11.36
N GLU A 114 -5.87 1.48 12.02
CA GLU A 114 -4.48 1.42 11.55
C GLU A 114 -4.01 -0.04 11.45
N THR A 115 -4.32 -0.88 12.45
CA THR A 115 -4.00 -2.32 12.45
C THR A 115 -4.70 -3.06 11.30
N ILE A 116 -5.99 -2.79 11.08
CA ILE A 116 -6.75 -3.36 9.95
C ILE A 116 -6.11 -2.93 8.62
N THR A 117 -5.77 -1.65 8.46
CA THR A 117 -5.10 -1.12 7.26
C THR A 117 -3.77 -1.84 7.00
N TYR A 118 -2.97 -2.05 8.04
CA TYR A 118 -1.69 -2.73 7.97
C TYR A 118 -1.82 -4.20 7.53
N HIS A 119 -2.71 -4.96 8.16
CA HIS A 119 -2.87 -6.38 7.84
C HIS A 119 -3.54 -6.61 6.48
N THR A 120 -4.54 -5.82 6.14
CA THR A 120 -5.25 -5.96 4.85
C THR A 120 -4.35 -5.61 3.66
N LEU A 121 -3.38 -4.70 3.81
CA LEU A 121 -2.33 -4.49 2.83
C LEU A 121 -1.56 -5.79 2.57
N GLY A 122 -1.01 -6.40 3.61
CA GLY A 122 -0.22 -7.63 3.48
C GLY A 122 -1.00 -8.79 2.88
N LEU A 123 -2.21 -9.04 3.40
CA LEU A 123 -3.12 -10.09 2.91
C LEU A 123 -3.50 -9.89 1.43
N GLY A 124 -3.79 -8.65 1.02
CA GLY A 124 -4.11 -8.32 -0.36
C GLY A 124 -2.95 -8.64 -1.31
N PHE A 125 -1.71 -8.30 -0.93
CA PHE A 125 -0.53 -8.59 -1.74
C PHE A 125 -0.18 -10.09 -1.77
N VAL A 126 -0.37 -10.83 -0.68
CA VAL A 126 -0.24 -12.30 -0.67
C VAL A 126 -1.22 -12.92 -1.66
N ALA A 127 -2.50 -12.51 -1.61
CA ALA A 127 -3.51 -13.01 -2.54
C ALA A 127 -3.15 -12.73 -4.01
N LEU A 128 -2.62 -11.53 -4.32
CA LEU A 128 -2.13 -11.21 -5.67
C LEU A 128 -0.94 -12.08 -6.09
N ALA A 129 0.00 -12.35 -5.19
CA ALA A 129 1.22 -13.11 -5.47
C ALA A 129 0.93 -14.61 -5.73
N LEU A 130 -0.09 -15.15 -5.08
CA LEU A 130 -0.53 -16.54 -5.27
C LEU A 130 -1.15 -16.80 -6.63
N LYS A 131 -1.66 -15.79 -7.32
CA LYS A 131 -2.29 -15.95 -8.63
C LYS A 131 -1.35 -16.55 -9.67
N ASN A 132 -1.91 -17.44 -10.50
CA ASN A 132 -1.22 -17.94 -11.68
C ASN A 132 -1.32 -16.91 -12.82
N ASN A 133 -0.22 -16.29 -13.15
CA ASN A 133 -0.15 -15.38 -14.29
C ASN A 133 0.03 -16.17 -15.59
N LYS A 134 -1.02 -16.82 -16.08
CA LYS A 134 -1.08 -17.23 -17.48
C LYS A 134 -1.45 -15.98 -18.28
N ILE A 135 -0.44 -15.25 -18.71
CA ILE A 135 -0.66 -14.05 -19.50
C ILE A 135 -0.48 -14.45 -20.95
N GLU A 136 -1.58 -14.44 -21.70
CA GLU A 136 -1.51 -14.21 -23.15
C GLU A 136 -1.04 -12.77 -23.33
N SER A 137 0.27 -12.62 -23.45
CA SER A 137 0.88 -11.30 -23.44
C SER A 137 0.66 -10.60 -24.77
N LYS A 138 -0.31 -9.68 -24.81
CA LYS A 138 -0.41 -8.68 -25.87
C LYS A 138 0.73 -7.65 -25.80
N SER A 139 1.62 -7.76 -24.79
CA SER A 139 2.66 -6.77 -24.49
C SER A 139 4.05 -7.34 -24.75
N SER A 140 4.91 -6.56 -25.39
CA SER A 140 6.34 -6.87 -25.50
C SER A 140 7.01 -6.80 -24.11
N PRO A 141 7.95 -7.74 -23.77
CA PRO A 141 8.67 -7.71 -22.49
C PRO A 141 9.35 -6.36 -22.22
N MET A 142 9.88 -5.71 -23.24
CA MET A 142 10.48 -4.39 -23.12
C MET A 142 9.48 -3.32 -22.69
N LYS A 143 8.24 -3.37 -23.19
CA LYS A 143 7.18 -2.45 -22.79
C LYS A 143 6.78 -2.63 -21.32
N VAL A 144 6.82 -3.85 -20.83
CA VAL A 144 6.58 -4.15 -19.41
C VAL A 144 7.70 -3.54 -18.53
N ILE A 145 8.96 -3.71 -18.93
CA ILE A 145 10.11 -3.09 -18.23
C ILE A 145 10.02 -1.56 -18.28
N GLU A 146 9.71 -0.97 -19.44
CA GLU A 146 9.52 0.47 -19.60
C GLU A 146 8.39 0.99 -18.70
N THR A 147 7.28 0.26 -18.58
CA THR A 147 6.17 0.64 -17.68
C THR A 147 6.58 0.54 -16.21
N GLY A 148 7.32 -0.52 -15.81
CA GLY A 148 7.86 -0.65 -14.46
C GLY A 148 8.87 0.45 -14.12
N THR A 149 9.73 0.82 -15.09
CA THR A 149 10.66 1.97 -14.94
C THR A 149 9.90 3.28 -14.79
N LEU A 150 8.82 3.48 -15.56
CA LEU A 150 7.96 4.66 -15.43
C LEU A 150 7.34 4.73 -14.02
N THR A 151 6.88 3.61 -13.48
CA THR A 151 6.35 3.53 -12.12
C THR A 151 7.40 3.94 -11.08
N ALA A 152 8.57 3.32 -11.09
CA ALA A 152 9.65 3.65 -10.15
C ALA A 152 10.12 5.11 -10.29
N ALA A 153 10.28 5.61 -11.52
CA ALA A 153 10.64 7.00 -11.77
C ALA A 153 9.57 7.99 -11.31
N THR A 154 8.28 7.60 -11.37
CA THR A 154 7.19 8.44 -10.85
C THR A 154 7.23 8.51 -9.33
N TYR A 155 7.51 7.42 -8.61
CA TYR A 155 7.74 7.48 -7.15
C TYR A 155 8.88 8.42 -6.80
N VAL A 156 9.96 8.37 -7.57
CA VAL A 156 11.13 9.23 -7.36
C VAL A 156 10.80 10.71 -7.57
N ILE A 157 10.13 11.08 -8.67
CA ILE A 157 9.77 12.49 -8.92
C ILE A 157 8.75 13.01 -7.90
N GLN A 158 7.83 12.18 -7.43
CA GLN A 158 6.93 12.51 -6.32
C GLN A 158 7.72 12.75 -5.03
N GLY A 159 8.68 11.88 -4.68
CA GLY A 159 9.54 12.03 -3.52
C GLY A 159 10.37 13.32 -3.56
N ILE A 160 10.97 13.63 -4.72
CA ILE A 160 11.70 14.89 -4.95
C ILE A 160 10.76 16.08 -4.76
N ALA A 161 9.57 16.07 -5.38
CA ALA A 161 8.58 17.13 -5.26
C ALA A 161 8.15 17.39 -3.82
N GLY A 162 7.92 16.31 -3.06
CA GLY A 162 7.60 16.41 -1.64
C GLY A 162 8.73 17.03 -0.81
N LEU A 163 9.98 16.59 -1.03
CA LEU A 163 11.15 17.14 -0.33
C LEU A 163 11.42 18.61 -0.69
N LEU A 164 11.17 19.03 -1.93
CA LEU A 164 11.28 20.44 -2.35
C LEU A 164 10.32 21.36 -1.59
N ILE A 165 9.27 20.84 -0.97
CA ILE A 165 8.36 21.58 -0.10
C ILE A 165 8.79 21.45 1.36
N THR A 166 9.02 20.23 1.85
CA THR A 166 9.18 20.00 3.29
C THR A 166 10.56 20.44 3.83
N ILE A 167 11.65 20.32 3.04
CA ILE A 167 12.97 20.76 3.47
C ILE A 167 13.02 22.30 3.65
N PRO A 168 12.62 23.13 2.67
CA PRO A 168 12.59 24.59 2.87
C PRO A 168 11.66 24.99 4.02
N MET A 169 10.47 24.40 4.11
CA MET A 169 9.54 24.71 5.20
C MET A 169 10.14 24.41 6.58
N PHE A 170 10.90 23.32 6.72
CA PHE A 170 11.63 23.03 7.95
C PHE A 170 12.62 24.14 8.30
N TYR A 171 13.44 24.59 7.33
CA TYR A 171 14.41 25.68 7.55
C TYR A 171 13.74 27.03 7.86
N PHE A 172 12.58 27.31 7.32
CA PHE A 172 11.81 28.53 7.62
C PHE A 172 11.02 28.45 8.94
N GLY A 173 11.38 27.52 9.84
CA GLY A 173 10.81 27.41 11.18
C GLY A 173 9.36 26.90 11.21
N LYS A 174 8.86 26.37 10.11
CA LYS A 174 7.57 25.65 10.12
C LYS A 174 7.76 24.31 10.81
N LYS A 175 6.84 23.98 11.71
CA LYS A 175 6.90 22.74 12.51
C LYS A 175 6.53 21.52 11.67
N ILE A 176 7.27 21.26 10.58
CA ILE A 176 7.11 20.07 9.76
C ILE A 176 8.37 19.23 9.78
N PHE A 177 8.23 17.92 9.75
CA PHE A 177 9.37 17.02 9.63
C PHE A 177 9.97 17.10 8.22
N TYR A 178 11.27 17.37 8.11
CA TYR A 178 11.97 17.62 6.85
C TYR A 178 11.82 16.48 5.83
N ALA A 179 11.79 15.21 6.30
CA ALA A 179 11.60 14.04 5.45
C ALA A 179 10.13 13.78 5.08
N GLY A 180 9.16 14.49 5.68
CA GLY A 180 7.72 14.26 5.52
C GLY A 180 7.25 14.25 4.07
N GLY A 181 7.92 14.98 3.18
CA GLY A 181 7.63 15.00 1.75
C GLY A 181 7.78 13.67 1.04
N LEU A 182 8.60 12.75 1.57
CA LEU A 182 8.73 11.39 1.03
C LEU A 182 7.49 10.50 1.27
N LEU A 183 6.53 10.96 2.07
CA LEU A 183 5.23 10.29 2.18
C LEU A 183 4.34 10.50 0.95
N LEU A 184 4.69 11.46 0.05
CA LEU A 184 3.94 11.69 -1.18
C LEU A 184 3.89 10.45 -2.09
N PRO A 185 5.01 9.82 -2.49
CA PRO A 185 4.95 8.58 -3.29
C PRO A 185 4.31 7.41 -2.54
N MET A 186 4.39 7.38 -1.22
CA MET A 186 3.74 6.34 -0.42
C MET A 186 2.22 6.47 -0.45
N GLY A 187 1.70 7.70 -0.31
CA GLY A 187 0.26 7.95 -0.36
C GLY A 187 -0.29 7.92 -1.79
N PHE A 188 0.30 8.66 -2.73
CA PHE A 188 -0.18 8.71 -4.12
C PHE A 188 0.06 7.42 -4.87
N GLY A 189 1.29 6.92 -4.85
CA GLY A 189 1.69 5.81 -5.71
C GLY A 189 1.41 4.42 -5.14
N GLN A 190 1.33 4.28 -3.82
CA GLN A 190 1.19 2.98 -3.17
C GLN A 190 -0.04 2.85 -2.26
N GLY A 191 -0.75 3.96 -2.04
CA GLY A 191 -2.00 3.99 -1.30
C GLY A 191 -1.86 3.95 0.23
N PRO A 192 -3.00 3.86 0.97
CA PRO A 192 -3.04 4.12 2.41
C PRO A 192 -2.22 3.13 3.25
N GLY A 193 -2.08 1.89 2.82
CA GLY A 193 -1.30 0.90 3.57
C GLY A 193 0.18 1.27 3.68
N GLN A 194 0.83 1.66 2.58
CA GLN A 194 2.23 2.11 2.61
C GLN A 194 2.39 3.48 3.23
N ALA A 195 1.44 4.37 2.98
CA ALA A 195 1.39 5.68 3.62
C ALA A 195 1.36 5.56 5.14
N LEU A 196 0.59 4.60 5.69
CA LEU A 196 0.56 4.29 7.11
C LEU A 196 1.89 3.70 7.59
N ASN A 197 2.41 2.68 6.90
CA ASN A 197 3.63 1.99 7.31
C ASN A 197 4.83 2.96 7.43
N PHE A 198 5.10 3.71 6.36
CA PHE A 198 6.17 4.70 6.38
C PHE A 198 5.83 5.90 7.28
N GLY A 199 4.57 6.31 7.31
CA GLY A 199 4.09 7.38 8.18
C GLY A 199 4.35 7.09 9.65
N THR A 200 4.10 5.86 10.11
CA THR A 200 4.38 5.41 11.48
C THR A 200 5.89 5.44 11.79
N ILE A 201 6.74 4.98 10.85
CA ILE A 201 8.20 5.09 10.97
C ILE A 201 8.62 6.55 11.11
N TYR A 202 8.05 7.45 10.28
CA TYR A 202 8.37 8.88 10.29
C TYR A 202 7.89 9.59 11.56
N THR A 203 6.73 9.18 12.11
CA THR A 203 6.27 9.64 13.43
C THR A 203 7.28 9.31 14.51
N GLY A 204 7.75 8.06 14.55
CA GLY A 204 8.75 7.61 15.53
C GLY A 204 10.09 8.34 15.38
N GLN A 205 10.59 8.51 14.16
CA GLN A 205 11.85 9.20 13.89
C GLN A 205 11.77 10.71 14.20
N ALA A 206 10.65 11.35 13.89
CA ALA A 206 10.41 12.75 14.23
C ALA A 206 10.39 12.95 15.76
N ALA A 207 9.68 12.08 16.49
CA ALA A 207 9.60 12.11 17.94
C ALA A 207 10.99 11.96 18.60
N GLN A 208 11.85 11.04 18.09
CA GLN A 208 13.22 10.87 18.57
C GLN A 208 14.08 12.14 18.38
N GLN A 209 13.73 12.98 17.42
CA GLN A 209 14.42 14.25 17.11
C GLN A 209 13.73 15.48 17.73
N GLY A 210 12.72 15.27 18.60
CA GLY A 210 11.98 16.34 19.25
C GLY A 210 11.04 17.12 18.32
N ILE A 211 10.69 16.56 17.16
CA ILE A 211 9.79 17.20 16.19
C ILE A 211 8.39 16.59 16.34
N ALA A 212 7.40 17.41 16.65
CA ALA A 212 6.01 17.01 16.73
C ALA A 212 5.44 16.85 15.31
N PHE A 213 5.42 15.62 14.79
CA PHE A 213 4.91 15.30 13.45
C PHE A 213 4.17 13.96 13.44
N SER A 214 2.90 13.96 13.07
CA SER A 214 2.12 12.75 12.85
C SER A 214 2.25 12.31 11.38
N GLY A 215 3.28 11.51 11.09
CA GLY A 215 3.55 10.98 9.76
C GLY A 215 2.45 10.02 9.28
N ALA A 216 1.84 9.26 10.20
CA ALA A 216 0.74 8.35 9.87
C ALA A 216 -0.48 9.13 9.35
N ASP A 217 -0.95 10.15 10.07
CA ASP A 217 -2.07 10.99 9.63
C ASP A 217 -1.74 11.76 8.36
N PHE A 218 -0.53 12.31 8.26
CA PHE A 218 -0.09 13.03 7.08
C PHE A 218 -0.04 12.13 5.84
N GLY A 219 0.52 10.91 5.97
CA GLY A 219 0.60 9.93 4.90
C GLY A 219 -0.78 9.42 4.46
N LEU A 220 -1.65 9.05 5.40
CA LEU A 220 -3.02 8.62 5.12
C LEU A 220 -3.83 9.71 4.42
N SER A 221 -3.66 10.97 4.84
CA SER A 221 -4.31 12.11 4.20
C SER A 221 -3.82 12.33 2.76
N ILE A 222 -2.51 12.16 2.51
CA ILE A 222 -1.96 12.18 1.14
C ILE A 222 -2.57 11.06 0.31
N ALA A 223 -2.72 9.85 0.85
CA ALA A 223 -3.35 8.73 0.14
C ALA A 223 -4.82 9.03 -0.23
N ALA A 224 -5.60 9.55 0.71
CA ALA A 224 -6.99 9.95 0.46
C ALA A 224 -7.08 11.06 -0.62
N MET A 225 -6.21 12.07 -0.55
CA MET A 225 -6.12 13.11 -1.58
C MET A 225 -5.70 12.53 -2.93
N GLY A 226 -4.80 11.55 -2.95
CA GLY A 226 -4.36 10.87 -4.17
C GLY A 226 -5.53 10.23 -4.93
N PHE A 227 -6.41 9.53 -4.23
CA PHE A 227 -7.64 8.97 -4.84
C PHE A 227 -8.54 10.06 -5.43
N ILE A 228 -8.71 11.18 -4.72
CA ILE A 228 -9.50 12.32 -5.23
C ILE A 228 -8.85 12.88 -6.50
N VAL A 229 -7.54 13.12 -6.48
CA VAL A 229 -6.76 13.62 -7.61
C VAL A 229 -6.88 12.67 -8.80
N GLY A 230 -6.62 11.38 -8.61
CA GLY A 230 -6.71 10.36 -9.65
C GLY A 230 -8.06 10.34 -10.33
N SER A 231 -9.12 10.31 -9.53
CA SER A 231 -10.49 10.25 -10.02
C SER A 231 -10.94 11.57 -10.66
N VAL A 232 -10.86 12.69 -9.93
CA VAL A 232 -11.40 13.98 -10.39
C VAL A 232 -10.59 14.53 -11.57
N ILE A 233 -9.26 14.62 -11.44
CA ILE A 233 -8.40 15.15 -12.52
C ILE A 233 -8.39 14.19 -13.71
N GLY A 234 -8.41 12.86 -13.47
CA GLY A 234 -8.56 11.87 -14.54
C GLY A 234 -9.83 12.10 -15.35
N VAL A 235 -10.99 12.23 -14.69
CA VAL A 235 -12.29 12.48 -15.36
C VAL A 235 -12.32 13.82 -16.06
N VAL A 236 -11.81 14.89 -15.43
CA VAL A 236 -11.73 16.22 -16.05
C VAL A 236 -10.90 16.17 -17.32
N PHE A 237 -9.70 15.58 -17.28
CA PHE A 237 -8.83 15.46 -18.44
C PHE A 237 -9.45 14.59 -19.54
N MET A 238 -10.10 13.50 -19.19
CA MET A 238 -10.86 12.66 -20.12
C MET A 238 -11.94 13.47 -20.86
N ASN A 239 -12.72 14.26 -20.14
CA ASN A 239 -13.74 15.12 -20.73
C ASN A 239 -13.16 16.19 -21.65
N VAL A 240 -12.00 16.76 -21.28
CA VAL A 240 -11.29 17.73 -22.18
C VAL A 240 -10.85 17.03 -23.47
N LEU A 241 -10.34 15.80 -23.39
CA LEU A 241 -9.94 15.03 -24.59
C LEU A 241 -11.13 14.64 -25.45
N ARG A 242 -12.28 14.25 -24.84
CA ARG A 242 -13.54 13.97 -25.56
C ARG A 242 -14.04 15.23 -26.30
N ARG A 243 -14.04 16.39 -25.64
CA ARG A 243 -14.40 17.67 -26.28
C ARG A 243 -13.49 18.07 -27.41
N LYS A 244 -12.21 17.69 -27.35
CA LYS A 244 -11.22 17.92 -28.43
C LYS A 244 -11.25 16.87 -29.54
N GLY A 245 -12.19 15.93 -29.51
CA GLY A 245 -12.31 14.84 -30.50
C GLY A 245 -11.15 13.83 -30.50
N LYS A 246 -10.34 13.80 -29.40
CA LYS A 246 -9.19 12.91 -29.28
C LYS A 246 -9.55 11.55 -28.66
N LEU A 247 -10.69 11.45 -28.01
CA LEU A 247 -11.28 10.19 -27.51
C LEU A 247 -12.66 10.02 -28.10
N SER A 248 -12.92 8.85 -28.67
CA SER A 248 -14.24 8.46 -29.13
C SER A 248 -15.21 8.35 -27.96
N ALA A 249 -16.44 8.80 -28.14
CA ALA A 249 -17.52 8.57 -27.21
C ALA A 249 -18.01 7.12 -27.38
N GLN A 250 -17.24 6.13 -26.90
CA GLN A 250 -17.78 4.78 -26.83
C GLN A 250 -18.87 4.74 -25.78
N LYS A 251 -20.10 4.47 -26.21
CA LYS A 251 -21.16 4.04 -25.29
C LYS A 251 -20.68 2.77 -24.63
N ILE A 252 -20.64 2.75 -23.31
CA ILE A 252 -20.51 1.51 -22.52
C ILE A 252 -21.72 0.67 -22.94
N SER A 253 -21.54 -0.27 -23.86
CA SER A 253 -22.51 -1.35 -24.02
C SER A 253 -22.50 -2.07 -22.67
N GLU A 254 -23.68 -2.25 -22.10
CA GLU A 254 -23.87 -3.02 -20.86
C GLU A 254 -22.94 -4.24 -20.91
N ALA A 255 -22.09 -4.32 -19.88
CA ALA A 255 -21.05 -5.33 -19.82
C ALA A 255 -21.64 -6.69 -20.17
N GLN A 256 -21.07 -7.35 -21.14
CA GLN A 256 -21.29 -8.77 -21.29
C GLN A 256 -21.02 -9.39 -19.92
N ALA A 257 -22.10 -9.87 -19.29
CA ALA A 257 -21.99 -10.64 -18.07
C ALA A 257 -21.06 -11.80 -18.43
N ASN A 258 -19.87 -11.79 -17.82
CA ASN A 258 -18.97 -12.92 -17.94
C ASN A 258 -19.77 -14.14 -17.52
N THR A 259 -19.84 -15.14 -18.36
CA THR A 259 -20.54 -16.38 -18.05
C THR A 259 -19.76 -17.13 -16.97
N LEU A 260 -20.44 -17.99 -16.20
CA LEU A 260 -19.79 -18.80 -15.15
C LEU A 260 -18.58 -19.59 -15.68
N GLU A 261 -18.60 -19.94 -16.97
CA GLU A 261 -17.52 -20.65 -17.67
C GLU A 261 -16.20 -19.88 -17.75
N ASP A 262 -16.25 -18.52 -17.68
CA ASP A 262 -15.04 -17.68 -17.64
C ASP A 262 -14.31 -17.72 -16.28
N TYR A 263 -14.91 -18.35 -15.26
CA TYR A 263 -14.40 -18.37 -13.90
C TYR A 263 -13.78 -19.71 -13.49
N GLU A 264 -13.96 -20.77 -14.29
CA GLU A 264 -13.41 -22.10 -14.03
C GLU A 264 -12.21 -22.40 -14.93
N GLY A 265 -11.06 -22.66 -14.32
CA GLY A 265 -9.87 -23.14 -15.03
C GLY A 265 -9.97 -24.65 -15.33
N LYS A 266 -9.36 -25.09 -16.43
CA LYS A 266 -9.24 -26.53 -16.72
C LYS A 266 -8.51 -27.23 -15.57
N ASN A 267 -9.13 -28.28 -15.00
CA ASN A 267 -8.59 -29.09 -13.92
C ASN A 267 -8.56 -28.42 -12.53
N GLU A 268 -9.42 -27.42 -12.29
CA GLU A 268 -9.67 -26.87 -10.94
C GLU A 268 -10.54 -27.83 -10.10
N ILE A 269 -10.59 -27.56 -8.78
CA ILE A 269 -11.49 -28.28 -7.85
C ILE A 269 -12.92 -27.98 -8.27
N PRO A 270 -13.79 -28.98 -8.56
CA PRO A 270 -15.19 -28.76 -8.88
C PRO A 270 -15.94 -28.08 -7.73
N ASP A 271 -16.93 -27.23 -8.05
CA ASP A 271 -17.75 -26.54 -7.03
C ASP A 271 -18.64 -27.50 -6.21
N ALA A 272 -18.88 -28.69 -6.75
CA ALA A 272 -19.72 -29.72 -6.13
C ALA A 272 -18.98 -30.70 -5.20
N GLU A 273 -17.68 -30.50 -4.97
CA GLU A 273 -16.91 -31.38 -4.06
C GLU A 273 -16.93 -30.88 -2.59
N SER A 274 -16.55 -31.78 -1.66
CA SER A 274 -16.50 -31.54 -0.21
C SER A 274 -15.49 -30.45 0.20
N ILE A 275 -14.70 -29.91 -0.71
CA ILE A 275 -13.69 -28.87 -0.45
C ILE A 275 -14.20 -27.54 -1.01
N ASP A 276 -14.52 -26.59 -0.12
CA ASP A 276 -14.89 -25.25 -0.50
C ASP A 276 -13.67 -24.48 -1.08
N LYS A 277 -13.76 -24.10 -2.36
CA LYS A 277 -12.72 -23.37 -3.07
C LYS A 277 -12.33 -22.07 -2.37
N LEU A 278 -13.32 -21.33 -1.84
CA LEU A 278 -13.07 -20.05 -1.17
C LEU A 278 -12.30 -20.25 0.13
N SER A 279 -12.70 -21.22 0.94
CA SER A 279 -12.01 -21.56 2.19
C SER A 279 -10.55 -21.93 1.94
N VAL A 280 -10.26 -22.72 0.90
CA VAL A 280 -8.88 -23.08 0.52
C VAL A 280 -8.06 -21.84 0.16
N GLN A 281 -8.60 -20.92 -0.64
CA GLN A 281 -7.88 -19.69 -0.99
C GLN A 281 -7.61 -18.82 0.24
N ILE A 282 -8.60 -18.63 1.12
CA ILE A 282 -8.45 -17.88 2.37
C ILE A 282 -7.39 -18.52 3.25
N CYS A 283 -7.44 -19.85 3.44
CA CYS A 283 -6.45 -20.57 4.23
C CYS A 283 -5.04 -20.45 3.66
N MET A 284 -4.87 -20.54 2.33
CA MET A 284 -3.56 -20.34 1.70
C MET A 284 -3.02 -18.92 1.92
N VAL A 285 -3.87 -17.90 1.79
CA VAL A 285 -3.48 -16.50 2.03
C VAL A 285 -3.07 -16.30 3.48
N LEU A 286 -3.86 -16.77 4.44
CA LEU A 286 -3.56 -16.68 5.88
C LEU A 286 -2.29 -17.45 6.23
N PHE A 287 -2.11 -18.65 5.70
CA PHE A 287 -0.92 -19.47 5.94
C PHE A 287 0.36 -18.78 5.45
N VAL A 288 0.35 -18.26 4.21
CA VAL A 288 1.51 -17.54 3.68
C VAL A 288 1.80 -16.28 4.50
N TYR A 289 0.75 -15.56 4.92
CA TYR A 289 0.93 -14.38 5.77
C TYR A 289 1.46 -14.73 7.16
N PHE A 290 1.08 -15.87 7.70
CA PHE A 290 1.65 -16.42 8.94
C PHE A 290 3.15 -16.74 8.79
N LEU A 291 3.58 -17.29 7.65
CA LEU A 291 5.01 -17.49 7.38
C LEU A 291 5.78 -16.15 7.38
N VAL A 292 5.19 -15.07 6.87
CA VAL A 292 5.78 -13.72 6.95
C VAL A 292 5.98 -13.30 8.40
N PHE A 293 4.99 -13.54 9.27
CA PHE A 293 5.11 -13.24 10.69
C PHE A 293 6.24 -14.04 11.33
N ILE A 294 6.31 -15.37 11.11
CA ILE A 294 7.38 -16.22 11.63
C ILE A 294 8.75 -15.68 11.24
N PHE A 295 8.93 -15.36 9.96
CA PHE A 295 10.19 -14.83 9.42
C PHE A 295 10.57 -13.48 10.03
N THR A 296 9.63 -12.53 10.09
CA THR A 296 9.89 -11.20 10.67
C THR A 296 10.19 -11.28 12.16
N ASN A 297 9.46 -12.14 12.89
CA ASN A 297 9.67 -12.36 14.31
C ASN A 297 11.03 -13.03 14.59
N TRP A 298 11.44 -13.96 13.74
CA TRP A 298 12.77 -14.58 13.82
C TRP A 298 13.89 -13.56 13.67
N ILE A 299 13.80 -12.67 12.65
CA ILE A 299 14.78 -11.59 12.46
C ILE A 299 14.72 -10.59 13.64
N GLN A 300 13.55 -10.34 14.22
CA GLN A 300 13.40 -9.46 15.38
C GLN A 300 14.24 -9.95 16.57
N GLY A 301 14.39 -11.26 16.74
CA GLY A 301 15.19 -11.88 17.82
C GLY A 301 16.71 -11.84 17.57
N MET A 302 17.17 -11.56 16.35
CA MET A 302 18.59 -11.50 16.02
C MET A 302 19.26 -10.22 16.52
N ASP A 303 20.52 -10.30 16.92
CA ASP A 303 21.36 -9.12 17.12
C ASP A 303 21.97 -8.71 15.76
N LEU A 304 21.51 -7.60 15.21
CA LEU A 304 21.96 -7.08 13.92
C LEU A 304 22.73 -5.76 14.07
N GLY A 305 23.20 -5.48 15.27
CA GLY A 305 23.89 -4.23 15.59
C GLY A 305 22.95 -3.01 15.54
N GLU A 306 23.53 -1.81 15.61
CA GLU A 306 22.75 -0.55 15.73
C GLU A 306 21.93 -0.25 14.48
N PHE A 307 22.51 -0.40 13.28
CA PHE A 307 21.81 -0.21 12.00
C PHE A 307 20.67 -1.21 11.83
N GLY A 308 20.93 -2.48 12.16
CA GLY A 308 19.92 -3.52 12.09
C GLY A 308 18.73 -3.22 12.99
N THR A 309 18.98 -2.79 14.21
CA THR A 309 17.94 -2.55 15.22
C THR A 309 17.16 -1.26 14.95
N LYS A 310 17.83 -0.17 14.57
CA LYS A 310 17.20 1.14 14.35
C LYS A 310 16.55 1.29 12.98
N THR A 311 17.05 0.56 11.96
CA THR A 311 16.61 0.76 10.58
C THR A 311 15.96 -0.49 9.99
N LEU A 312 16.69 -1.61 9.95
CA LEU A 312 16.27 -2.79 9.20
C LEU A 312 15.02 -3.44 9.81
N LYS A 313 14.98 -3.64 11.13
CA LYS A 313 13.86 -4.28 11.82
C LYS A 313 12.54 -3.51 11.65
N PRO A 314 12.47 -2.18 11.92
CA PRO A 314 11.23 -1.42 11.67
C PRO A 314 10.81 -1.45 10.19
N MET A 315 11.76 -1.40 9.26
CA MET A 315 11.48 -1.48 7.83
C MET A 315 10.93 -2.84 7.41
N LEU A 316 11.44 -3.95 7.96
CA LEU A 316 10.93 -5.28 7.65
C LEU A 316 9.46 -5.45 8.08
N TRP A 317 9.08 -4.92 9.24
CA TRP A 317 7.68 -4.87 9.64
C TRP A 317 6.85 -3.98 8.71
N GLY A 318 7.37 -2.83 8.28
CA GLY A 318 6.72 -1.96 7.28
C GLY A 318 6.65 -2.58 5.87
N PHE A 319 7.50 -3.56 5.56
CA PHE A 319 7.52 -4.28 4.28
C PHE A 319 6.72 -5.58 4.29
N ASN A 320 5.74 -5.73 5.17
CA ASN A 320 4.89 -6.91 5.26
C ASN A 320 4.28 -7.32 3.91
N PHE A 321 3.90 -6.36 3.08
CA PHE A 321 3.35 -6.57 1.73
C PHE A 321 4.40 -7.15 0.76
N LEU A 322 5.64 -6.66 0.83
CA LEU A 322 6.73 -7.14 -0.01
C LEU A 322 7.13 -8.56 0.39
N LEU A 323 7.30 -8.79 1.69
CA LEU A 323 7.54 -10.12 2.23
C LEU A 323 6.38 -11.06 1.88
N GLY A 324 5.13 -10.60 2.03
CA GLY A 324 3.94 -11.35 1.61
C GLY A 324 3.98 -11.74 0.14
N THR A 325 4.41 -10.82 -0.73
CA THR A 325 4.60 -11.10 -2.16
C THR A 325 5.68 -12.15 -2.40
N LEU A 326 6.85 -12.02 -1.77
CA LEU A 326 7.96 -12.96 -1.92
C LEU A 326 7.60 -14.36 -1.42
N PHE A 327 7.00 -14.45 -0.22
CA PHE A 327 6.55 -15.73 0.34
C PHE A 327 5.41 -16.34 -0.49
N GLY A 328 4.49 -15.52 -1.04
CA GLY A 328 3.43 -15.98 -1.94
C GLY A 328 4.00 -16.58 -3.24
N ILE A 329 4.98 -15.93 -3.86
CA ILE A 329 5.68 -16.46 -5.03
C ILE A 329 6.42 -17.77 -4.67
N GLY A 330 7.12 -17.80 -3.52
CA GLY A 330 7.83 -18.99 -3.02
C GLY A 330 6.87 -20.15 -2.77
N PHE A 331 5.75 -19.91 -2.10
CA PHE A 331 4.73 -20.91 -1.83
C PHE A 331 4.13 -21.49 -3.13
N LYS A 332 3.81 -20.63 -4.08
CA LYS A 332 3.36 -21.06 -5.42
C LYS A 332 4.41 -21.92 -6.15
N TRP A 333 5.68 -21.56 -6.04
CA TRP A 333 6.77 -22.38 -6.60
C TRP A 333 6.84 -23.76 -5.95
N VAL A 334 6.68 -23.86 -4.62
CA VAL A 334 6.64 -25.13 -3.88
C VAL A 334 5.44 -25.98 -4.33
N LEU A 335 4.24 -25.40 -4.42
CA LEU A 335 3.06 -26.09 -4.95
C LEU A 335 3.30 -26.63 -6.37
N GLY A 336 3.95 -25.83 -7.22
CA GLY A 336 4.34 -26.25 -8.57
C GLY A 336 5.30 -27.42 -8.59
N ARG A 337 6.21 -27.53 -7.61
CA ARG A 337 7.13 -28.68 -7.45
C ARG A 337 6.39 -29.93 -6.99
N PHE A 338 5.47 -29.82 -6.02
CA PHE A 338 4.65 -30.93 -5.56
C PHE A 338 3.76 -31.47 -6.69
N ARG A 339 3.22 -30.60 -7.54
CA ARG A 339 2.44 -31.02 -8.73
C ARG A 339 3.30 -31.77 -9.73
N LYS A 340 4.52 -31.29 -10.02
CA LYS A 340 5.47 -32.00 -10.90
C LYS A 340 5.89 -33.35 -10.34
N ALA A 341 5.98 -33.49 -9.02
CA ALA A 341 6.28 -34.74 -8.33
C ALA A 341 5.04 -35.67 -8.20
N LYS A 342 3.89 -35.28 -8.78
CA LYS A 342 2.60 -36.02 -8.66
C LYS A 342 2.12 -36.25 -7.24
N LEU A 343 2.60 -35.44 -6.27
CA LEU A 343 2.12 -35.45 -4.88
C LEU A 343 0.78 -34.74 -4.76
N ILE A 344 0.48 -33.83 -5.69
CA ILE A 344 -0.76 -33.08 -5.79
C ILE A 344 -1.22 -33.19 -7.24
N GLU A 345 -2.42 -33.71 -7.46
CA GLU A 345 -2.97 -33.93 -8.81
C GLU A 345 -3.75 -32.72 -9.33
N ARG A 346 -4.43 -31.99 -8.43
CA ARG A 346 -5.33 -30.87 -8.76
C ARG A 346 -4.66 -29.51 -8.63
N GLU A 347 -5.21 -28.53 -9.33
CA GLU A 347 -4.84 -27.12 -9.20
C GLU A 347 -5.68 -26.48 -8.09
N TYR A 348 -5.01 -26.15 -6.95
CA TYR A 348 -5.67 -25.54 -5.80
C TYR A 348 -5.79 -24.01 -5.91
N VAL A 349 -5.03 -23.38 -6.80
CA VAL A 349 -5.01 -21.92 -6.98
C VAL A 349 -6.13 -21.50 -7.91
N ASN A 350 -7.10 -20.74 -7.40
CA ASN A 350 -8.16 -20.12 -8.18
C ASN A 350 -7.94 -18.62 -8.33
N ASN A 351 -7.64 -18.17 -9.56
CA ASN A 351 -7.32 -16.77 -9.85
C ASN A 351 -8.48 -15.82 -9.60
N TYR A 352 -9.71 -16.26 -9.87
CA TYR A 352 -10.90 -15.44 -9.64
C TYR A 352 -11.11 -15.16 -8.16
N MET A 353 -11.10 -16.21 -7.32
CA MET A 353 -11.28 -16.08 -5.88
C MET A 353 -10.17 -15.23 -5.25
N LEU A 354 -8.90 -15.45 -5.63
CA LEU A 354 -7.78 -14.65 -5.16
C LEU A 354 -7.89 -13.17 -5.57
N ASN A 355 -8.43 -12.86 -6.75
CA ASN A 355 -8.76 -11.50 -7.14
C ASN A 355 -9.83 -10.88 -6.24
N ARG A 356 -10.86 -11.63 -5.89
CA ARG A 356 -11.92 -11.16 -4.99
C ARG A 356 -11.39 -10.91 -3.58
N ILE A 357 -10.58 -11.83 -3.05
CA ILE A 357 -9.94 -11.70 -1.74
C ILE A 357 -9.03 -10.46 -1.71
N SER A 358 -8.15 -10.29 -2.72
CA SER A 358 -7.27 -9.14 -2.78
C SER A 358 -8.03 -7.82 -2.93
N GLY A 359 -9.08 -7.80 -3.77
CA GLY A 359 -9.95 -6.64 -3.94
C GLY A 359 -10.63 -6.24 -2.64
N PHE A 360 -11.24 -7.21 -1.93
CA PHE A 360 -11.84 -6.97 -0.62
C PHE A 360 -10.83 -6.43 0.40
N CYS A 361 -9.63 -7.03 0.48
CA CYS A 361 -8.58 -6.55 1.38
C CYS A 361 -8.18 -5.10 1.07
N PHE A 362 -8.04 -4.74 -0.21
CA PHE A 362 -7.69 -3.36 -0.57
C PHE A 362 -8.83 -2.37 -0.33
N ASP A 363 -10.08 -2.76 -0.55
CA ASP A 363 -11.23 -1.91 -0.22
C ASP A 363 -11.32 -1.65 1.29
N VAL A 364 -11.16 -2.67 2.13
CA VAL A 364 -11.11 -2.53 3.58
C VAL A 364 -9.91 -1.68 4.02
N MET A 365 -8.74 -1.85 3.39
CA MET A 365 -7.55 -1.03 3.62
C MET A 365 -7.81 0.46 3.33
N ILE A 366 -8.45 0.78 2.20
CA ILE A 366 -8.77 2.17 1.82
C ILE A 366 -9.76 2.77 2.83
N LEU A 367 -10.80 2.04 3.16
CA LEU A 367 -11.83 2.46 4.08
C LEU A 367 -11.26 2.70 5.48
N ALA A 368 -10.60 1.70 6.06
CA ALA A 368 -10.03 1.78 7.40
C ALA A 368 -8.93 2.85 7.49
N GLY A 369 -8.04 2.95 6.49
CA GLY A 369 -7.00 3.96 6.43
C GLY A 369 -7.57 5.37 6.35
N THR A 370 -8.62 5.60 5.55
CA THR A 370 -9.28 6.91 5.48
C THR A 370 -9.98 7.24 6.79
N ALA A 371 -10.67 6.28 7.41
CA ALA A 371 -11.35 6.45 8.69
C ALA A 371 -10.38 6.72 9.85
N ALA A 372 -9.13 6.22 9.76
CA ALA A 372 -8.08 6.44 10.77
C ALA A 372 -7.55 7.88 10.80
N ILE A 373 -7.70 8.67 9.74
CA ILE A 373 -7.20 10.05 9.66
C ILE A 373 -7.76 10.88 10.84
N SER A 374 -6.91 11.73 11.42
CA SER A 374 -7.30 12.76 12.40
C SER A 374 -7.28 14.14 11.75
N PHE A 375 -8.43 14.82 11.67
CA PHE A 375 -8.48 16.20 11.20
C PHE A 375 -7.74 17.17 12.10
N GLU A 376 -7.68 16.90 13.39
CA GLU A 376 -6.93 17.71 14.35
C GLU A 376 -5.42 17.66 14.05
N GLU A 377 -4.88 16.45 13.84
CA GLU A 377 -3.48 16.28 13.48
C GLU A 377 -3.17 16.84 12.10
N LEU A 378 -4.05 16.60 11.11
CA LEU A 378 -3.89 17.15 9.77
C LEU A 378 -3.95 18.69 9.76
N GLY A 379 -4.80 19.29 10.61
CA GLY A 379 -4.95 20.74 10.74
C GLY A 379 -3.62 21.45 11.08
N LYS A 380 -2.74 20.79 11.85
CA LYS A 380 -1.41 21.31 12.18
C LYS A 380 -0.50 21.42 10.94
N PHE A 381 -0.78 20.67 9.88
CA PHE A 381 0.06 20.54 8.67
C PHE A 381 -0.71 20.82 7.37
N VAL A 382 -1.85 21.49 7.43
CA VAL A 382 -2.71 21.68 6.23
C VAL A 382 -2.00 22.39 5.09
N VAL A 383 -1.19 23.41 5.38
CA VAL A 383 -0.45 24.15 4.34
C VAL A 383 0.60 23.28 3.65
N PRO A 384 1.55 22.63 4.36
CA PRO A 384 2.48 21.70 3.71
C PRO A 384 1.77 20.54 3.01
N PHE A 385 0.68 20.02 3.57
CA PHE A 385 -0.13 18.97 2.95
C PHE A 385 -0.66 19.41 1.58
N LEU A 386 -1.31 20.58 1.50
CA LEU A 386 -1.85 21.08 0.23
C LEU A 386 -0.75 21.38 -0.80
N LEU A 387 0.38 21.94 -0.37
CA LEU A 387 1.51 22.21 -1.27
C LEU A 387 2.14 20.92 -1.79
N VAL A 388 2.36 19.92 -0.93
CA VAL A 388 2.92 18.61 -1.31
C VAL A 388 1.98 17.89 -2.28
N CYS A 389 0.68 17.82 -1.99
CA CYS A 389 -0.30 17.20 -2.87
C CYS A 389 -0.48 17.97 -4.19
N GLY A 390 -0.50 19.30 -4.14
CA GLY A 390 -0.63 20.15 -5.32
C GLY A 390 0.55 19.99 -6.28
N LEU A 391 1.79 20.16 -5.78
CA LEU A 391 2.99 19.96 -6.58
C LEU A 391 3.11 18.51 -7.05
N GLY A 392 2.81 17.54 -6.17
CA GLY A 392 2.77 16.12 -6.50
C GLY A 392 1.83 15.80 -7.66
N THR A 393 0.63 16.39 -7.66
CA THR A 393 -0.34 16.26 -8.75
C THR A 393 0.22 16.77 -10.07
N ILE A 394 0.78 17.97 -10.07
CA ILE A 394 1.33 18.63 -11.26
C ILE A 394 2.47 17.79 -11.85
N VAL A 395 3.46 17.40 -11.03
CA VAL A 395 4.61 16.66 -11.55
C VAL A 395 4.21 15.26 -12.03
N THR A 396 3.31 14.57 -11.31
CA THR A 396 2.81 13.24 -11.70
C THR A 396 2.07 13.31 -13.03
N PHE A 397 1.15 14.26 -13.19
CA PHE A 397 0.36 14.43 -14.41
C PHE A 397 1.26 14.68 -15.62
N PHE A 398 2.12 15.68 -15.55
CA PHE A 398 2.95 16.06 -16.70
C PHE A 398 4.03 15.03 -17.01
N TYR A 399 4.61 14.40 -16.00
CA TYR A 399 5.63 13.37 -16.20
C TYR A 399 5.04 12.15 -16.91
N ILE A 400 3.94 11.59 -16.38
CA ILE A 400 3.27 10.43 -16.99
C ILE A 400 2.77 10.79 -18.40
N HIS A 401 2.16 11.97 -18.59
CA HIS A 401 1.66 12.39 -19.90
C HIS A 401 2.78 12.46 -20.96
N LYS A 402 3.92 13.05 -20.62
CA LYS A 402 5.08 13.15 -21.54
C LYS A 402 5.67 11.79 -21.86
N VAL A 403 5.83 10.93 -20.86
CA VAL A 403 6.41 9.59 -21.04
C VAL A 403 5.45 8.68 -21.80
N ALA A 404 4.16 8.66 -21.47
CA ALA A 404 3.15 7.87 -22.18
C ALA A 404 3.07 8.24 -23.67
N LYS A 405 3.07 9.54 -23.99
CA LYS A 405 3.10 10.02 -25.37
C LYS A 405 4.35 9.55 -26.15
N HIS A 406 5.47 9.37 -25.46
CA HIS A 406 6.71 8.92 -26.10
C HIS A 406 6.77 7.40 -26.24
N LEU A 407 6.45 6.67 -25.20
CA LEU A 407 6.59 5.21 -25.16
C LEU A 407 5.46 4.47 -25.89
N TYR A 408 4.25 5.05 -25.88
CA TYR A 408 3.02 4.36 -26.33
C TYR A 408 2.23 5.21 -27.34
N PRO A 409 2.83 5.59 -28.50
CA PRO A 409 2.18 6.50 -29.45
C PRO A 409 0.83 6.00 -29.95
N ASN A 410 0.63 4.68 -30.06
CA ASN A 410 -0.61 4.06 -30.58
C ASN A 410 -1.73 3.96 -29.52
N TYR A 411 -1.41 4.00 -28.21
CA TYR A 411 -2.35 3.93 -27.09
C TYR A 411 -1.89 4.81 -25.91
N GLN A 412 -1.51 6.06 -26.26
CA GLN A 412 -0.92 7.01 -25.31
C GLN A 412 -1.89 7.43 -24.19
N TYR A 413 -3.17 7.55 -24.50
CA TYR A 413 -4.17 7.96 -23.52
C TYR A 413 -4.56 6.81 -22.60
N GLU A 414 -4.71 5.61 -23.14
CA GLU A 414 -4.96 4.40 -22.38
C GLU A 414 -3.84 4.14 -21.38
N SER A 415 -2.59 4.25 -21.81
CA SER A 415 -1.43 4.16 -20.91
C SER A 415 -1.37 5.31 -19.91
N PHE A 416 -1.73 6.54 -20.33
CA PHE A 416 -1.77 7.67 -19.41
C PHE A 416 -2.79 7.44 -18.29
N PHE A 417 -4.05 7.13 -18.62
CA PHE A 417 -5.11 6.98 -17.62
C PHE A 417 -4.87 5.81 -16.70
N SER A 418 -4.41 4.67 -17.23
CA SER A 418 -4.07 3.50 -16.41
C SER A 418 -2.96 3.81 -15.41
N MET A 419 -1.88 4.46 -15.85
CA MET A 419 -0.73 4.79 -15.00
C MET A 419 -1.01 5.97 -14.06
N PHE A 420 -1.72 7.00 -14.51
CA PHE A 420 -2.09 8.14 -13.67
C PHE A 420 -3.01 7.70 -12.52
N GLY A 421 -4.04 6.89 -12.82
CA GLY A 421 -4.93 6.36 -11.79
C GLY A 421 -4.21 5.46 -10.80
N MET A 422 -3.27 4.63 -11.26
CA MET A 422 -2.46 3.79 -10.37
C MET A 422 -1.51 4.61 -9.51
N LEU A 423 -0.84 5.59 -10.07
CA LEU A 423 0.22 6.37 -9.39
C LEU A 423 -0.30 7.60 -8.61
N THR A 424 -1.62 7.74 -8.53
CA THR A 424 -2.32 8.68 -7.63
C THR A 424 -3.31 7.97 -6.70
N GLY A 425 -3.42 6.64 -6.79
CA GLY A 425 -4.33 5.84 -5.98
C GLY A 425 -3.88 4.40 -5.86
N THR A 426 -4.50 3.53 -6.64
CA THR A 426 -4.17 2.09 -6.71
C THR A 426 -4.28 1.57 -8.15
N ALA A 427 -3.77 0.36 -8.38
CA ALA A 427 -3.94 -0.32 -9.67
C ALA A 427 -5.42 -0.43 -10.08
N SER A 428 -6.33 -0.62 -9.11
CA SER A 428 -7.77 -0.63 -9.35
C SER A 428 -8.28 0.70 -9.91
N ASN A 429 -7.82 1.84 -9.39
CA ASN A 429 -8.16 3.17 -9.93
C ASN A 429 -7.65 3.32 -11.36
N GLY A 430 -6.43 2.85 -11.65
CA GLY A 430 -5.90 2.82 -13.01
C GLY A 430 -6.78 2.01 -13.96
N MET A 431 -7.25 0.84 -13.53
CA MET A 431 -8.16 -0.01 -14.31
C MET A 431 -9.55 0.63 -14.48
N ILE A 432 -10.07 1.32 -13.48
CA ILE A 432 -11.36 2.04 -13.57
C ILE A 432 -11.27 3.14 -14.62
N LEU A 433 -10.24 3.99 -14.57
CA LEU A 433 -10.04 5.05 -15.55
C LEU A 433 -9.78 4.51 -16.97
N LEU A 434 -9.03 3.43 -17.08
CA LEU A 434 -8.78 2.78 -18.37
C LEU A 434 -10.07 2.23 -18.99
N ARG A 435 -10.93 1.59 -18.19
CA ARG A 435 -12.21 1.02 -18.67
C ARG A 435 -13.15 2.08 -19.26
N GLU A 436 -13.08 3.32 -18.83
CA GLU A 436 -13.87 4.42 -19.38
C GLU A 436 -13.52 4.79 -20.82
N ILE A 437 -12.34 4.40 -21.31
CA ILE A 437 -11.85 4.72 -22.65
C ILE A 437 -11.51 3.47 -23.47
N ASP A 438 -11.23 2.36 -22.81
CA ASP A 438 -10.98 1.03 -23.42
C ASP A 438 -11.76 -0.05 -22.64
N PRO A 439 -13.11 -0.11 -22.77
CA PRO A 439 -13.98 -1.00 -22.00
C PRO A 439 -13.67 -2.49 -22.20
N LYS A 440 -13.19 -2.85 -23.40
CA LYS A 440 -12.88 -4.25 -23.79
C LYS A 440 -11.42 -4.62 -23.57
N PHE A 441 -10.59 -3.70 -23.07
CA PHE A 441 -9.14 -3.89 -22.91
C PHE A 441 -8.46 -4.39 -24.20
N GLU A 442 -8.80 -3.76 -25.32
CA GLU A 442 -8.25 -4.11 -26.63
C GLU A 442 -6.79 -3.68 -26.75
N THR A 443 -6.41 -2.59 -26.06
CA THR A 443 -5.04 -2.09 -26.02
C THR A 443 -4.15 -2.86 -25.03
N PRO A 444 -2.82 -2.85 -25.21
CA PRO A 444 -1.89 -3.46 -24.24
C PRO A 444 -1.82 -2.75 -22.89
N ALA A 445 -2.50 -1.62 -22.69
CA ALA A 445 -2.38 -0.79 -21.48
C ALA A 445 -2.76 -1.56 -20.20
N ALA A 446 -3.85 -2.35 -20.22
CA ALA A 446 -4.27 -3.19 -19.10
C ALA A 446 -3.21 -4.25 -18.75
N ASN A 447 -2.67 -4.93 -19.76
CA ASN A 447 -1.63 -5.93 -19.56
C ASN A 447 -0.34 -5.31 -19.02
N ASN A 448 0.08 -4.14 -19.55
CA ASN A 448 1.23 -3.42 -19.04
C ASN A 448 1.05 -3.01 -17.57
N LEU A 449 -0.14 -2.54 -17.19
CA LEU A 449 -0.46 -2.14 -15.82
C LEU A 449 -0.31 -3.33 -14.83
N VAL A 450 -0.72 -4.51 -15.23
CA VAL A 450 -0.63 -5.71 -14.37
C VAL A 450 0.81 -6.26 -14.34
N LEU A 451 1.43 -6.42 -15.52
CA LEU A 451 2.73 -7.08 -15.68
C LEU A 451 3.89 -6.26 -15.15
N GLN A 452 3.78 -4.93 -15.18
CA GLN A 452 4.83 -4.03 -14.72
C GLN A 452 5.15 -4.16 -13.23
N SER A 453 4.29 -4.82 -12.44
CA SER A 453 4.45 -4.93 -10.98
C SER A 453 5.80 -5.53 -10.58
N LEU A 454 6.26 -6.60 -11.26
CA LEU A 454 7.55 -7.22 -10.96
C LEU A 454 8.75 -6.29 -11.25
N PRO A 455 8.90 -5.71 -12.47
CA PRO A 455 9.96 -4.74 -12.72
C PRO A 455 9.84 -3.48 -11.84
N ALA A 456 8.61 -3.03 -11.53
CA ALA A 456 8.41 -1.89 -10.64
C ALA A 456 8.90 -2.18 -9.22
N ILE A 457 8.64 -3.37 -8.68
CA ILE A 457 9.15 -3.80 -7.37
C ILE A 457 10.69 -3.86 -7.41
N ALA A 458 11.28 -4.51 -8.42
CA ALA A 458 12.72 -4.65 -8.52
C ALA A 458 13.44 -3.28 -8.61
N LEU A 459 12.94 -2.38 -9.44
CA LEU A 459 13.49 -1.03 -9.62
C LEU A 459 13.12 -0.09 -8.47
N GLY A 460 11.95 -0.24 -7.87
CA GLY A 460 11.46 0.58 -6.76
C GLY A 460 12.06 0.19 -5.41
N PHE A 461 12.53 -1.05 -5.22
CA PHE A 461 13.05 -1.52 -3.94
C PHE A 461 14.21 -0.67 -3.38
N PRO A 462 15.24 -0.29 -4.16
CA PRO A 462 16.27 0.63 -3.67
C PRO A 462 15.70 1.99 -3.23
N VAL A 463 14.67 2.49 -3.92
CA VAL A 463 14.00 3.74 -3.57
C VAL A 463 13.28 3.61 -2.22
N LEU A 464 12.60 2.49 -1.97
CA LEU A 464 11.95 2.21 -0.68
C LEU A 464 12.96 2.14 0.47
N LEU A 465 14.14 1.54 0.25
CA LEU A 465 15.22 1.53 1.25
C LEU A 465 15.69 2.94 1.59
N LEU A 466 15.88 3.79 0.58
CA LEU A 466 16.26 5.20 0.77
C LEU A 466 15.19 5.97 1.55
N MET A 467 13.90 5.72 1.29
CA MET A 467 12.81 6.34 2.04
C MET A 467 12.77 5.90 3.51
N GLY A 468 13.20 4.69 3.84
CA GLY A 468 13.39 4.24 5.22
C GLY A 468 14.65 4.82 5.88
N TYR A 469 15.68 5.13 5.10
CA TYR A 469 16.92 5.74 5.60
C TYR A 469 16.78 7.25 5.83
N ALA A 470 16.10 7.95 4.94
CA ALA A 470 15.99 9.41 4.95
C ALA A 470 15.57 10.04 6.30
N PRO A 471 14.56 9.51 7.03
CA PRO A 471 14.05 10.16 8.23
C PRO A 471 15.00 10.10 9.43
N GLN A 472 16.11 9.36 9.37
CA GLN A 472 17.04 9.19 10.48
C GLN A 472 17.79 10.48 10.85
N SER A 473 18.07 11.33 9.85
CA SER A 473 18.70 12.63 10.05
C SER A 473 18.50 13.56 8.86
N LEU A 474 18.65 14.85 9.08
CA LEU A 474 18.61 15.84 7.99
C LEU A 474 19.68 15.56 6.94
N ARG A 475 20.89 15.12 7.35
CA ARG A 475 21.98 14.71 6.43
C ARG A 475 21.54 13.50 5.57
N ALA A 476 20.92 12.49 6.18
CA ALA A 476 20.41 11.33 5.46
C ALA A 476 19.34 11.72 4.43
N THR A 477 18.47 12.69 4.76
CA THR A 477 17.47 13.21 3.81
C THR A 477 18.12 13.93 2.63
N TRP A 478 19.16 14.75 2.82
CA TRP A 478 19.88 15.38 1.72
C TRP A 478 20.63 14.38 0.83
N ILE A 479 21.25 13.35 1.43
CA ILE A 479 21.88 12.25 0.68
C ILE A 479 20.81 11.53 -0.16
N THR A 480 19.67 11.21 0.44
CA THR A 480 18.54 10.59 -0.25
C THR A 480 18.05 11.47 -1.40
N PHE A 481 17.88 12.78 -1.18
CA PHE A 481 17.48 13.71 -2.24
C PHE A 481 18.44 13.66 -3.43
N GLY A 482 19.76 13.71 -3.19
CA GLY A 482 20.77 13.63 -4.25
C GLY A 482 20.71 12.31 -5.04
N ILE A 483 20.57 11.17 -4.33
CA ILE A 483 20.44 9.85 -4.97
C ILE A 483 19.13 9.76 -5.78
N LEU A 484 18.01 10.29 -5.27
CA LEU A 484 16.74 10.31 -6.00
C LEU A 484 16.84 11.14 -7.29
N VAL A 485 17.53 12.28 -7.27
CA VAL A 485 17.78 13.11 -8.47
C VAL A 485 18.60 12.33 -9.49
N ALA A 486 19.69 11.69 -9.07
CA ALA A 486 20.52 10.85 -9.94
C ALA A 486 19.71 9.68 -10.53
N TYR A 487 18.92 8.99 -9.70
CA TYR A 487 18.04 7.92 -10.16
C TYR A 487 17.03 8.41 -11.21
N LEU A 488 16.37 9.55 -10.98
CA LEU A 488 15.41 10.12 -11.92
C LEU A 488 16.06 10.44 -13.27
N LEU A 489 17.27 10.97 -13.26
CA LEU A 489 18.02 11.25 -14.48
C LEU A 489 18.30 9.96 -15.27
N VAL A 490 18.82 8.92 -14.62
CA VAL A 490 19.11 7.63 -15.25
C VAL A 490 17.84 6.99 -15.81
N ALA A 491 16.77 6.91 -14.99
CA ALA A 491 15.49 6.34 -15.41
C ALA A 491 14.87 7.12 -16.59
N THR A 492 14.92 8.44 -16.54
CA THR A 492 14.39 9.29 -17.65
C THR A 492 15.23 9.12 -18.92
N LEU A 493 16.55 9.06 -18.83
CA LEU A 493 17.42 8.78 -19.98
C LEU A 493 17.09 7.40 -20.60
N PHE A 494 16.87 6.38 -19.77
CA PHE A 494 16.46 5.06 -20.23
C PHE A 494 15.10 5.12 -20.96
N LEU A 495 14.10 5.78 -20.40
CA LEU A 495 12.76 5.89 -20.99
C LEU A 495 12.78 6.65 -22.33
N PHE A 496 13.64 7.66 -22.47
CA PHE A 496 13.75 8.47 -23.70
C PHE A 496 14.90 8.04 -24.63
N ARG A 497 15.56 6.89 -24.38
CA ARG A 497 16.74 6.42 -25.14
C ARG A 497 16.51 6.39 -26.66
N SER A 498 15.32 5.90 -27.11
CA SER A 498 15.02 5.81 -28.53
C SER A 498 15.01 7.17 -29.25
N LYS A 499 14.58 8.25 -28.57
CA LYS A 499 14.57 9.61 -29.08
C LYS A 499 15.99 10.19 -29.14
N ILE A 500 16.82 9.85 -28.15
CA ILE A 500 18.22 10.30 -28.05
C ILE A 500 19.03 9.67 -29.18
N PHE A 501 18.90 8.36 -29.41
CA PHE A 501 19.60 7.65 -30.48
C PHE A 501 19.18 8.14 -31.88
N ARG A 502 17.88 8.32 -32.15
CA ARG A 502 17.38 8.87 -33.42
C ARG A 502 17.90 10.29 -33.68
N ARG A 503 18.08 11.10 -32.65
CA ARG A 503 18.60 12.46 -32.78
C ARG A 503 20.10 12.47 -33.10
N LYS A 504 20.88 11.52 -32.53
CA LYS A 504 22.31 11.33 -32.87
C LYS A 504 22.49 10.89 -34.33
N GLN A 505 21.70 9.92 -34.83
CA GLN A 505 21.76 9.46 -36.21
C GLN A 505 21.43 10.58 -37.22
N LYS A 506 20.42 11.43 -36.91
CA LYS A 506 20.09 12.61 -37.77
C LYS A 506 21.16 13.68 -37.75
N LYS A 507 21.96 13.80 -36.69
CA LYS A 507 23.06 14.76 -36.60
C LYS A 507 24.29 14.27 -37.37
N SER A 508 24.63 12.98 -37.20
CA SER A 508 25.71 12.30 -37.94
C SER A 508 25.44 12.16 -39.45
N ALA A 509 24.19 12.22 -39.90
CA ALA A 509 23.81 12.20 -41.30
C ALA A 509 23.76 13.61 -41.95
N LYS A 510 24.00 14.67 -41.15
CA LYS A 510 24.06 16.07 -41.61
C LYS A 510 25.48 16.63 -41.53
N GLU A 511 26.40 15.95 -40.85
CA GLU A 511 27.85 16.17 -40.90
C GLU A 511 28.46 15.22 -41.94
#